data_f5de0310cc41f2b0bcdf9154fbc4781f
#
_entry.id   f5de0310cc41f2b0bcdf9154fbc4781f
#
_cell.length_a   1.000
_cell.length_b   1.000
_cell.length_c   1.000
_cell.angle_alpha   90.00
_cell.angle_beta   90.00
_cell.angle_gamma   90.00
#
_symmetry.space_group_name_H-M   'P 1'
#
loop_
_entity.id
_entity.type
_entity.pdbx_description
1 polymer ?
#
loop_
_entity_poly.entity_id
_entity_poly.type
_entity_poly.pdbx_seq_one_letter_code
_entity_poly.pdbx_strand_id
1 'polypeptide(L)'
;MLVEMKDICKDYPQGREVVRVLKNINLQVNEGDYLAIMGPSGSGKTTLMNLIGCLDVPTSGQYLLAGKDLHGATSNELAQVRNELLGFVFQSFYLLPKMSAVDNVALPLLYAGVPKKERRERAIEALKLMGLGERLEFQPNQLSGGQCQRVAIARAIVGKPKLLLADEPTG
;
A
#
# COMPACT_ATOMS: atom_id res chain seq x y z
N MET A 1 -10.93 -16.03 -2.33
CA MET A 1 -9.52 -15.72 -2.62
C MET A 1 -9.36 -14.22 -2.80
N LEU A 2 -8.39 -13.59 -2.14
CA LEU A 2 -8.16 -12.15 -2.22
C LEU A 2 -7.09 -11.81 -3.27
N VAL A 3 -5.95 -12.51 -3.23
CA VAL A 3 -4.86 -12.38 -4.21
C VAL A 3 -4.68 -13.71 -4.93
N GLU A 4 -4.63 -13.69 -6.26
CA GLU A 4 -4.29 -14.85 -7.08
C GLU A 4 -3.34 -14.42 -8.18
N MET A 5 -2.11 -14.92 -8.13
CA MET A 5 -1.06 -14.70 -9.12
C MET A 5 -0.70 -16.04 -9.75
N LYS A 6 -0.69 -16.10 -11.08
CA LYS A 6 -0.34 -17.29 -11.87
C LYS A 6 0.77 -16.95 -12.85
N ASP A 7 1.86 -17.70 -12.76
CA ASP A 7 3.02 -17.62 -13.66
C ASP A 7 3.54 -16.19 -13.86
N ILE A 8 3.51 -15.39 -12.80
CA ILE A 8 3.94 -13.99 -12.83
C ILE A 8 5.44 -13.91 -13.09
N CYS A 9 5.79 -13.20 -14.15
CA CYS A 9 7.15 -12.78 -14.44
C CYS A 9 7.27 -11.27 -14.42
N LYS A 10 8.43 -10.77 -13.98
CA LYS A 10 8.77 -9.35 -14.07
C LYS A 10 10.19 -9.18 -14.59
N ASP A 11 10.27 -8.48 -15.70
CA ASP A 11 11.51 -8.14 -16.38
C ASP A 11 11.70 -6.62 -16.38
N TYR A 12 12.93 -6.16 -16.17
CA TYR A 12 13.30 -4.76 -16.29
C TYR A 12 14.39 -4.56 -17.35
N PRO A 13 14.27 -3.58 -18.25
CA PRO A 13 15.33 -3.24 -19.17
C PRO A 13 16.50 -2.60 -18.40
N GLN A 14 17.72 -3.10 -18.64
CA GLN A 14 18.96 -2.54 -18.08
C GLN A 14 19.95 -2.30 -19.24
N GLY A 15 19.89 -1.09 -19.84
CA GLY A 15 20.66 -0.77 -21.02
C GLY A 15 20.23 -1.63 -22.23
N ARG A 16 21.13 -2.50 -22.71
CA ARG A 16 20.85 -3.43 -23.83
C ARG A 16 20.39 -4.83 -23.36
N GLU A 17 20.42 -5.08 -22.07
CA GLU A 17 20.05 -6.35 -21.48
C GLU A 17 18.67 -6.28 -20.80
N VAL A 18 18.09 -7.45 -20.56
CA VAL A 18 16.83 -7.58 -19.80
C VAL A 18 17.12 -8.40 -18.57
N VAL A 19 16.87 -7.82 -17.39
CA VAL A 19 17.02 -8.50 -16.11
C VAL A 19 15.68 -9.05 -15.67
N ARG A 20 15.57 -10.38 -15.62
CA ARG A 20 14.39 -11.07 -15.08
C ARG A 20 14.47 -11.18 -13.57
N VAL A 21 13.67 -10.35 -12.89
CA VAL A 21 13.63 -10.26 -11.43
C VAL A 21 12.68 -11.29 -10.82
N LEU A 22 11.50 -11.48 -11.40
CA LEU A 22 10.55 -12.51 -10.96
C LEU A 22 10.35 -13.54 -12.07
N LYS A 23 10.30 -14.81 -11.68
CA LYS A 23 10.24 -15.96 -12.61
C LYS A 23 9.13 -16.90 -12.17
N ASN A 24 8.02 -16.93 -12.93
CA ASN A 24 6.89 -17.85 -12.76
C ASN A 24 6.40 -17.92 -11.31
N ILE A 25 6.17 -16.75 -10.69
CA ILE A 25 5.66 -16.67 -9.32
C ILE A 25 4.18 -17.05 -9.31
N ASN A 26 3.85 -18.02 -8.46
CA ASN A 26 2.50 -18.44 -8.17
C ASN A 26 2.22 -18.14 -6.70
N LEU A 27 1.17 -17.36 -6.42
CA LEU A 27 0.81 -16.93 -5.08
C LEU A 27 -0.71 -16.88 -4.92
N GLN A 28 -1.20 -17.42 -3.82
CA GLN A 28 -2.60 -17.35 -3.42
C GLN A 28 -2.70 -16.86 -1.98
N VAL A 29 -3.54 -15.84 -1.75
CA VAL A 29 -3.80 -15.29 -0.42
C VAL A 29 -5.32 -15.16 -0.25
N ASN A 30 -5.85 -15.66 0.85
CA ASN A 30 -7.27 -15.53 1.17
C ASN A 30 -7.53 -14.33 2.08
N GLU A 31 -8.78 -13.93 2.23
CA GLU A 31 -9.17 -12.95 3.23
C GLU A 31 -8.88 -13.50 4.63
N GLY A 32 -8.22 -12.68 5.47
CA GLY A 32 -7.82 -13.04 6.82
C GLY A 32 -6.45 -13.74 6.93
N ASP A 33 -5.81 -14.08 5.82
CA ASP A 33 -4.46 -14.64 5.85
C ASP A 33 -3.43 -13.58 6.29
N TYR A 34 -2.40 -14.04 7.00
CA TYR A 34 -1.19 -13.28 7.30
C TYR A 34 0.00 -13.93 6.60
N LEU A 35 0.65 -13.18 5.71
CA LEU A 35 1.77 -13.67 4.89
C LEU A 35 3.03 -12.82 5.16
N ALA A 36 4.15 -13.47 5.46
CA ALA A 36 5.46 -12.85 5.51
C ALA A 36 6.31 -13.27 4.31
N ILE A 37 6.84 -12.31 3.55
CA ILE A 37 7.75 -12.54 2.43
C ILE A 37 9.17 -12.28 2.92
N MET A 38 9.98 -13.33 3.00
CA MET A 38 11.35 -13.27 3.47
C MET A 38 12.33 -13.68 2.37
N GLY A 39 13.57 -13.20 2.46
CA GLY A 39 14.63 -13.54 1.53
C GLY A 39 15.79 -12.53 1.58
N PRO A 40 16.94 -12.84 0.99
CA PRO A 40 18.11 -11.94 0.96
C PRO A 40 17.81 -10.65 0.19
N SER A 41 18.68 -9.65 0.35
CA SER A 41 18.62 -8.43 -0.46
C SER A 41 18.74 -8.80 -1.95
N GLY A 42 17.96 -8.12 -2.80
CA GLY A 42 17.94 -8.36 -4.25
C GLY A 42 17.15 -9.60 -4.69
N SER A 43 16.46 -10.32 -3.79
CA SER A 43 15.65 -11.51 -4.16
C SER A 43 14.30 -11.19 -4.82
N GLY A 44 13.98 -9.90 -5.05
CA GLY A 44 12.74 -9.49 -5.71
C GLY A 44 11.56 -9.22 -4.77
N LYS A 45 11.75 -9.19 -3.43
CA LYS A 45 10.65 -8.94 -2.46
C LYS A 45 9.92 -7.62 -2.73
N THR A 46 10.64 -6.53 -2.87
CA THR A 46 10.07 -5.21 -3.17
C THR A 46 9.35 -5.21 -4.52
N THR A 47 9.92 -5.89 -5.52
CA THR A 47 9.27 -6.05 -6.83
C THR A 47 7.94 -6.80 -6.71
N LEU A 48 7.93 -7.91 -5.97
CA LEU A 48 6.71 -8.68 -5.75
C LEU A 48 5.67 -7.85 -4.97
N MET A 49 6.09 -7.14 -3.93
CA MET A 49 5.20 -6.24 -3.17
C MET A 49 4.62 -5.12 -4.04
N ASN A 50 5.43 -4.54 -4.94
CA ASN A 50 4.96 -3.52 -5.88
C ASN A 50 3.92 -4.08 -6.86
N LEU A 51 4.08 -5.32 -7.33
CA LEU A 51 3.09 -5.98 -8.18
C LEU A 51 1.79 -6.25 -7.41
N ILE A 52 1.88 -6.83 -6.21
CA ILE A 52 0.71 -7.08 -5.35
C ILE A 52 0.00 -5.75 -5.05
N GLY A 53 0.78 -4.70 -4.81
CA GLY A 53 0.29 -3.36 -4.53
C GLY A 53 -0.22 -2.56 -5.73
N CYS A 54 -0.23 -3.14 -6.93
CA CYS A 54 -0.60 -2.43 -8.17
C CYS A 54 0.22 -1.13 -8.40
N LEU A 55 1.44 -1.05 -7.86
CA LEU A 55 2.39 0.05 -8.10
C LEU A 55 3.21 -0.20 -9.37
N ASP A 56 3.24 -1.44 -9.83
CA ASP A 56 3.86 -1.88 -11.07
C ASP A 56 2.98 -2.96 -11.71
N VAL A 57 3.26 -3.32 -12.97
CA VAL A 57 2.52 -4.35 -13.71
C VAL A 57 3.47 -5.52 -14.05
N PRO A 58 2.99 -6.76 -14.05
CA PRO A 58 3.79 -7.90 -14.47
C PRO A 58 4.13 -7.81 -15.97
N THR A 59 5.27 -8.35 -16.35
CA THR A 59 5.65 -8.51 -17.76
C THR A 59 4.83 -9.62 -18.44
N SER A 60 4.51 -10.68 -17.69
CA SER A 60 3.64 -11.77 -18.13
C SER A 60 3.02 -12.47 -16.91
N GLY A 61 2.04 -13.33 -17.17
CA GLY A 61 1.26 -14.03 -16.16
C GLY A 61 -0.07 -13.36 -15.89
N GLN A 62 -0.85 -13.92 -14.98
CA GLN A 62 -2.18 -13.41 -14.63
C GLN A 62 -2.21 -12.98 -13.16
N TYR A 63 -2.78 -11.79 -12.90
CA TYR A 63 -2.99 -11.28 -11.56
C TYR A 63 -4.46 -10.90 -11.35
N LEU A 64 -5.12 -11.60 -10.41
CA LEU A 64 -6.46 -11.26 -9.94
C LEU A 64 -6.39 -10.74 -8.50
N LEU A 65 -7.03 -9.60 -8.25
CA LEU A 65 -7.21 -9.01 -6.92
C LEU A 65 -8.69 -8.90 -6.61
N ALA A 66 -9.15 -9.55 -5.54
CA ALA A 66 -10.56 -9.65 -5.16
C ALA A 66 -11.45 -10.11 -6.34
N GLY A 67 -10.96 -11.03 -7.17
CA GLY A 67 -11.63 -11.56 -8.35
C GLY A 67 -11.58 -10.65 -9.60
N LYS A 68 -10.99 -9.45 -9.51
CA LYS A 68 -10.81 -8.55 -10.66
C LYS A 68 -9.50 -8.87 -11.36
N ASP A 69 -9.54 -9.18 -12.65
CA ASP A 69 -8.33 -9.35 -13.48
C ASP A 69 -7.71 -7.98 -13.75
N LEU A 70 -6.42 -7.85 -13.44
CA LEU A 70 -5.65 -6.63 -13.63
C LEU A 70 -4.78 -6.66 -14.89
N HIS A 71 -4.91 -7.70 -15.72
CA HIS A 71 -4.22 -7.78 -17.00
C HIS A 71 -4.69 -6.65 -17.93
N GLY A 72 -3.74 -5.86 -18.43
CA GLY A 72 -4.06 -4.73 -19.33
C GLY A 72 -4.77 -3.55 -18.66
N ALA A 73 -4.91 -3.54 -17.33
CA ALA A 73 -5.52 -2.42 -16.62
C ALA A 73 -4.73 -1.12 -16.83
N THR A 74 -5.44 -0.05 -17.07
CA THR A 74 -4.87 1.30 -17.22
C THR A 74 -4.36 1.83 -15.88
N SER A 75 -3.49 2.84 -15.93
CA SER A 75 -2.97 3.50 -14.71
C SER A 75 -4.09 4.05 -13.81
N ASN A 76 -5.19 4.54 -14.40
CA ASN A 76 -6.34 5.05 -13.65
C ASN A 76 -7.10 3.90 -12.94
N GLU A 77 -7.31 2.78 -13.62
CA GLU A 77 -7.95 1.61 -13.03
C GLU A 77 -7.10 1.02 -11.90
N LEU A 78 -5.78 0.94 -12.07
CA LEU A 78 -4.87 0.52 -11.00
C LEU A 78 -4.87 1.51 -9.82
N ALA A 79 -4.96 2.83 -10.08
CA ALA A 79 -5.06 3.84 -9.03
C ALA A 79 -6.38 3.71 -8.24
N GLN A 80 -7.48 3.43 -8.91
CA GLN A 80 -8.76 3.16 -8.26
C GLN A 80 -8.69 1.89 -7.40
N VAL A 81 -8.18 0.80 -7.93
CA VAL A 81 -7.98 -0.46 -7.20
C VAL A 81 -7.12 -0.25 -5.95
N ARG A 82 -6.01 0.49 -6.07
CA ARG A 82 -5.17 0.84 -4.91
C ARG A 82 -5.95 1.59 -3.83
N ASN A 83 -6.72 2.59 -4.24
CA ASN A 83 -7.48 3.40 -3.29
C ASN A 83 -8.59 2.62 -2.57
N GLU A 84 -9.29 1.73 -3.29
CA GLU A 84 -10.44 0.98 -2.80
C GLU A 84 -10.06 -0.26 -1.97
N LEU A 85 -9.00 -0.97 -2.38
CA LEU A 85 -8.71 -2.31 -1.86
C LEU A 85 -7.43 -2.40 -1.05
N LEU A 86 -6.49 -1.46 -1.20
CA LEU A 86 -5.15 -1.60 -0.67
C LEU A 86 -4.82 -0.52 0.37
N GLY A 87 -4.11 -0.93 1.42
CA GLY A 87 -3.45 -0.02 2.37
C GLY A 87 -1.95 -0.27 2.35
N PHE A 88 -1.15 0.80 2.47
CA PHE A 88 0.30 0.71 2.44
C PHE A 88 0.92 1.30 3.70
N VAL A 89 1.82 0.55 4.31
CA VAL A 89 2.71 0.99 5.39
C VAL A 89 4.15 0.83 4.90
N PHE A 90 4.83 1.95 4.71
CA PHE A 90 6.22 1.96 4.24
C PHE A 90 7.20 2.25 5.39
N GLN A 91 8.40 1.74 5.29
CA GLN A 91 9.51 1.99 6.22
C GLN A 91 9.79 3.49 6.39
N SER A 92 9.79 4.26 5.31
CA SER A 92 10.05 5.71 5.31
C SER A 92 8.81 6.57 5.55
N PHE A 93 7.69 5.99 6.02
CA PHE A 93 6.40 6.61 6.32
C PHE A 93 5.73 7.34 5.15
N TYR A 94 6.46 8.05 4.30
CA TYR A 94 5.98 8.87 3.18
C TYR A 94 4.81 9.79 3.57
N LEU A 95 4.92 10.45 4.70
CA LEU A 95 3.98 11.50 5.10
C LEU A 95 4.28 12.78 4.31
N LEU A 96 3.22 13.49 3.95
CA LEU A 96 3.36 14.80 3.30
C LEU A 96 3.79 15.83 4.35
N PRO A 97 5.00 16.43 4.24
CA PRO A 97 5.62 17.17 5.33
C PRO A 97 4.91 18.48 5.69
N LYS A 98 4.13 19.04 4.76
CA LYS A 98 3.38 20.30 4.95
C LYS A 98 1.93 20.08 5.39
N MET A 99 1.51 18.83 5.53
CA MET A 99 0.16 18.47 5.97
C MET A 99 0.17 18.01 7.43
N SER A 100 -0.91 18.31 8.14
CA SER A 100 -1.10 17.79 9.50
C SER A 100 -1.26 16.27 9.54
N ALA A 101 -1.17 15.66 10.72
CA ALA A 101 -1.42 14.24 10.91
C ALA A 101 -2.82 13.85 10.40
N VAL A 102 -3.84 14.62 10.77
CA VAL A 102 -5.23 14.35 10.34
C VAL A 102 -5.39 14.47 8.84
N ASP A 103 -4.75 15.45 8.19
CA ASP A 103 -4.84 15.62 6.75
C ASP A 103 -4.09 14.51 5.99
N ASN A 104 -2.93 14.07 6.50
CA ASN A 104 -2.23 12.90 5.95
C ASN A 104 -3.10 11.65 5.99
N VAL A 105 -3.80 11.41 7.11
CA VAL A 105 -4.68 10.24 7.26
C VAL A 105 -5.93 10.38 6.40
N ALA A 106 -6.47 11.59 6.23
CA ALA A 106 -7.66 11.84 5.42
C ALA A 106 -7.42 11.71 3.90
N LEU A 107 -6.16 11.67 3.46
CA LEU A 107 -5.79 11.73 2.04
C LEU A 107 -6.39 10.59 1.18
N PRO A 108 -6.36 9.31 1.58
CA PRO A 108 -7.01 8.25 0.81
C PRO A 108 -8.52 8.46 0.64
N LEU A 109 -9.17 9.00 1.66
CA LEU A 109 -10.61 9.29 1.62
C LEU A 109 -10.94 10.48 0.72
N LEU A 110 -10.00 11.42 0.54
CA LEU A 110 -10.12 12.48 -0.46
C LEU A 110 -10.19 11.91 -1.87
N TYR A 111 -9.29 10.98 -2.20
CA TYR A 111 -9.28 10.30 -3.50
C TYR A 111 -10.48 9.38 -3.71
N ALA A 112 -11.05 8.85 -2.63
CA ALA A 112 -12.30 8.09 -2.65
C ALA A 112 -13.56 8.97 -2.79
N GLY A 113 -13.41 10.30 -2.89
CA GLY A 113 -14.54 11.22 -3.04
C GLY A 113 -15.36 11.44 -1.76
N VAL A 114 -14.85 11.02 -0.59
CA VAL A 114 -15.57 11.20 0.68
C VAL A 114 -15.68 12.67 1.05
N PRO A 115 -16.86 13.18 1.46
CA PRO A 115 -17.06 14.57 1.85
C PRO A 115 -16.10 15.03 2.94
N LYS A 116 -15.69 16.32 2.89
CA LYS A 116 -14.65 16.89 3.78
C LYS A 116 -14.93 16.64 5.28
N LYS A 117 -16.16 16.81 5.71
CA LYS A 117 -16.55 16.61 7.12
C LYS A 117 -16.34 15.14 7.52
N GLU A 118 -16.91 14.22 6.77
CA GLU A 118 -16.85 12.78 7.05
C GLU A 118 -15.40 12.25 7.03
N ARG A 119 -14.60 12.61 6.00
CA ARG A 119 -13.21 12.12 5.93
C ARG A 119 -12.36 12.62 7.10
N ARG A 120 -12.62 13.86 7.59
CA ARG A 120 -11.93 14.39 8.76
C ARG A 120 -12.32 13.61 10.04
N GLU A 121 -13.60 13.36 10.24
CA GLU A 121 -14.11 12.58 11.36
C GLU A 121 -13.49 11.18 11.38
N ARG A 122 -13.51 10.46 10.25
CA ARG A 122 -12.89 9.14 10.11
C ARG A 122 -11.37 9.16 10.34
N ALA A 123 -10.68 10.18 9.87
CA ALA A 123 -9.24 10.35 10.11
C ALA A 123 -8.92 10.59 11.59
N ILE A 124 -9.72 11.39 12.28
CA ILE A 124 -9.60 11.63 13.73
C ILE A 124 -9.79 10.32 14.50
N GLU A 125 -10.81 9.53 14.17
CA GLU A 125 -11.05 8.24 14.80
C GLU A 125 -9.85 7.28 14.61
N ALA A 126 -9.32 7.19 13.39
CA ALA A 126 -8.15 6.38 13.10
C ALA A 126 -6.92 6.82 13.91
N LEU A 127 -6.68 8.13 14.05
CA LEU A 127 -5.58 8.65 14.86
C LEU A 127 -5.79 8.40 16.35
N LYS A 128 -7.01 8.50 16.87
CA LYS A 128 -7.33 8.16 18.26
C LYS A 128 -7.04 6.69 18.56
N LEU A 129 -7.39 5.78 17.64
CA LEU A 129 -7.06 4.36 17.77
C LEU A 129 -5.54 4.11 17.84
N MET A 130 -4.74 4.95 17.19
CA MET A 130 -3.27 4.91 17.24
C MET A 130 -2.68 5.67 18.45
N GLY A 131 -3.50 6.17 19.38
CA GLY A 131 -3.04 6.94 20.54
C GLY A 131 -2.52 8.33 20.19
N LEU A 132 -3.00 8.93 19.10
CA LEU A 132 -2.56 10.24 18.60
C LEU A 132 -3.66 11.31 18.62
N GLY A 133 -4.69 11.13 19.48
CA GLY A 133 -5.81 12.07 19.58
C GLY A 133 -5.41 13.51 19.92
N GLU A 134 -4.31 13.69 20.67
CA GLU A 134 -3.78 15.01 21.06
C GLU A 134 -2.79 15.60 20.03
N ARG A 135 -2.57 14.91 18.88
CA ARG A 135 -1.56 15.25 17.88
C ARG A 135 -2.14 15.48 16.48
N LEU A 136 -3.45 15.71 16.39
CA LEU A 136 -4.20 15.77 15.11
C LEU A 136 -3.63 16.82 14.15
N GLU A 137 -3.30 18.01 14.65
CA GLU A 137 -2.82 19.14 13.85
C GLU A 137 -1.29 19.20 13.73
N PHE A 138 -0.57 18.26 14.32
CA PHE A 138 0.89 18.23 14.25
C PHE A 138 1.35 17.83 12.85
N GLN A 139 2.40 18.50 12.37
CA GLN A 139 3.09 18.13 11.13
C GLN A 139 4.13 17.04 11.40
N PRO A 140 4.57 16.27 10.39
CA PRO A 140 5.54 15.20 10.55
C PRO A 140 6.84 15.60 11.27
N ASN A 141 7.33 16.83 11.05
CA ASN A 141 8.53 17.36 11.71
C ASN A 141 8.34 17.66 13.21
N GLN A 142 7.11 17.64 13.70
CA GLN A 142 6.75 17.84 15.12
C GLN A 142 6.48 16.50 15.82
N LEU A 143 6.57 15.39 15.12
CA LEU A 143 6.29 14.03 15.59
C LEU A 143 7.58 13.22 15.72
N SER A 144 7.62 12.32 16.69
CA SER A 144 8.69 11.32 16.74
C SER A 144 8.54 10.29 15.62
N GLY A 145 9.61 9.53 15.30
CA GLY A 145 9.56 8.47 14.29
C GLY A 145 8.43 7.45 14.54
N GLY A 146 8.28 6.98 15.78
CA GLY A 146 7.18 6.08 16.14
C GLY A 146 5.79 6.72 16.05
N GLN A 147 5.68 8.05 16.22
CA GLN A 147 4.41 8.76 15.98
C GLN A 147 4.14 8.89 14.47
N CYS A 148 5.15 9.20 13.67
CA CYS A 148 5.04 9.20 12.19
C CYS A 148 4.60 7.83 11.67
N GLN A 149 5.16 6.76 12.20
CA GLN A 149 4.76 5.39 11.86
C GLN A 149 3.30 5.13 12.18
N ARG A 150 2.82 5.53 13.35
CA ARG A 150 1.41 5.37 13.71
C ARG A 150 0.48 6.22 12.83
N VAL A 151 0.89 7.42 12.40
CA VAL A 151 0.15 8.21 11.40
C VAL A 151 0.08 7.46 10.06
N ALA A 152 1.20 6.87 9.61
CA ALA A 152 1.24 6.08 8.37
C ALA A 152 0.33 4.85 8.44
N ILE A 153 0.30 4.16 9.59
CA ILE A 153 -0.61 3.03 9.82
C ILE A 153 -2.07 3.50 9.80
N ALA A 154 -2.40 4.60 10.51
CA ALA A 154 -3.75 5.17 10.50
C ALA A 154 -4.20 5.49 9.07
N ARG A 155 -3.31 6.11 8.27
CA ARG A 155 -3.57 6.40 6.85
C ARG A 155 -3.83 5.13 6.04
N ALA A 156 -3.07 4.08 6.28
CA ALA A 156 -3.22 2.83 5.55
C ALA A 156 -4.57 2.14 5.81
N ILE A 157 -5.11 2.25 7.03
CA ILE A 157 -6.33 1.54 7.43
C ILE A 157 -7.62 2.36 7.35
N VAL A 158 -7.53 3.70 7.22
CA VAL A 158 -8.70 4.60 7.26
C VAL A 158 -9.73 4.31 6.16
N GLY A 159 -9.26 3.83 5.00
CA GLY A 159 -10.08 3.39 3.87
C GLY A 159 -10.76 2.03 4.08
N LYS A 160 -10.43 1.29 5.16
CA LYS A 160 -10.85 -0.10 5.40
C LYS A 160 -10.45 -1.03 4.23
N PRO A 161 -9.14 -1.08 3.89
CA PRO A 161 -8.66 -1.87 2.78
C PRO A 161 -8.91 -3.37 3.01
N LYS A 162 -9.01 -4.14 1.93
CA LYS A 162 -9.07 -5.60 1.99
C LYS A 162 -7.70 -6.25 2.17
N LEU A 163 -6.64 -5.59 1.69
CA LEU A 163 -5.26 -6.04 1.80
C LEU A 163 -4.39 -4.92 2.34
N LEU A 164 -3.64 -5.21 3.39
CA LEU A 164 -2.62 -4.33 3.94
C LEU A 164 -1.23 -4.84 3.54
N LEU A 165 -0.45 -3.98 2.90
CA LEU A 165 0.94 -4.25 2.53
C LEU A 165 1.86 -3.44 3.45
N ALA A 166 2.82 -4.12 4.08
CA ALA A 166 3.76 -3.50 4.99
C ALA A 166 5.20 -3.84 4.59
N ASP A 167 6.02 -2.82 4.36
CA ASP A 167 7.45 -2.95 4.07
C ASP A 167 8.23 -2.53 5.30
N GLU A 168 8.81 -3.51 6.00
CA GLU A 168 9.57 -3.34 7.25
C GLU A 168 8.91 -2.37 8.25
N PRO A 169 7.67 -2.66 8.70
CA PRO A 169 6.86 -1.69 9.48
C PRO A 169 7.40 -1.39 10.87
N THR A 170 8.43 -2.10 11.32
CA THR A 170 9.07 -1.99 12.65
C THR A 170 10.56 -1.67 12.55
N GLY A 171 10.94 -0.93 11.52
CA GLY A 171 12.35 -0.53 11.33
C GLY A 171 12.92 0.34 12.42
#